data_cdfb10f6ee342d41acd76d1484ceae79
#
_entry.id   cdfb10f6ee342d41acd76d1484ceae79
#
_cell.length_a   1.000
_cell.length_b   1.000
_cell.length_c   1.000
_cell.angle_alpha   90.00
_cell.angle_beta   90.00
_cell.angle_gamma   90.00
#
_symmetry.space_group_name_H-M   'P 1'
#
loop_
_entity.id
_entity.type
_entity.pdbx_description
1 polymer ?
#
loop_
_entity_poly.entity_id
_entity_poly.type
_entity_poly.pdbx_seq_one_letter_code
_entity_poly.pdbx_strand_id
1 'polypeptide(L)'
;MSEKASGSFYQSILCFSTSVPNDPDTHEDFLPTNKIQNSGPTTLKDIVEKDVKENHVMIYMKGVPEVPQCGFSALAVKVLQEYNIPVGARNILRDLELKSAVKDFSHWPTFPQIFINGEFVGGSDIILSMHKNGELKEKLADVKNQQNSASSK
;
A
#
# COMPACT_ATOMS: atom_id res chain seq x y z
N MET A 1 36.24 41.90 -7.55
CA MET A 1 34.95 42.54 -7.29
C MET A 1 33.76 41.67 -7.73
N SER A 2 33.97 40.71 -8.54
CA SER A 2 32.94 39.74 -8.96
C SER A 2 32.73 38.58 -7.97
N GLU A 3 33.55 38.47 -6.98
CA GLU A 3 33.53 37.36 -6.03
C GLU A 3 32.36 37.33 -5.06
N LYS A 4 31.74 38.51 -4.86
CA LYS A 4 30.61 38.61 -3.93
C LYS A 4 29.28 38.11 -4.47
N ALA A 5 29.16 38.02 -5.79
CA ALA A 5 27.94 37.58 -6.42
C ALA A 5 27.78 36.06 -6.39
N SER A 6 28.88 35.32 -6.39
CA SER A 6 28.83 33.86 -6.40
C SER A 6 28.39 33.26 -5.05
N GLY A 7 28.68 33.93 -3.93
CA GLY A 7 28.27 33.47 -2.61
C GLY A 7 26.78 33.49 -2.37
N SER A 8 26.09 34.47 -2.94
CA SER A 8 24.64 34.55 -2.78
C SER A 8 23.90 33.52 -3.64
N PHE A 9 24.52 33.08 -4.71
CA PHE A 9 23.97 32.04 -5.57
C PHE A 9 23.89 30.69 -4.87
N TYR A 10 24.91 30.33 -4.12
CA TYR A 10 24.94 29.08 -3.36
C TYR A 10 23.89 29.04 -2.27
N GLN A 11 23.62 30.13 -1.61
CA GLN A 11 22.58 30.22 -0.60
C GLN A 11 21.18 30.03 -1.20
N SER A 12 20.93 30.55 -2.38
CA SER A 12 19.67 30.37 -3.07
C SER A 12 19.42 28.91 -3.43
N ILE A 13 20.45 28.22 -3.89
CA ILE A 13 20.37 26.78 -4.22
C ILE A 13 20.12 25.95 -2.98
N LEU A 14 20.76 26.26 -1.86
CA LEU A 14 20.52 25.57 -0.61
C LEU A 14 19.11 25.77 -0.06
N CYS A 15 18.56 26.97 -0.23
CA CYS A 15 17.16 27.23 0.12
C CYS A 15 16.18 26.43 -0.75
N PHE A 16 16.52 26.21 -2.01
CA PHE A 16 15.72 25.38 -2.91
C PHE A 16 15.70 23.92 -2.50
N SER A 17 16.84 23.39 -2.08
CA SER A 17 16.93 22.00 -1.65
C SER A 17 16.21 21.73 -0.33
N THR A 18 16.04 22.76 0.52
CA THR A 18 15.30 22.60 1.77
C THR A 18 13.78 22.61 1.59
N SER A 19 13.28 23.09 0.46
CA SER A 19 11.83 23.04 0.18
C SER A 19 11.37 21.69 -0.38
N VAL A 20 12.27 20.88 -0.90
CA VAL A 20 11.97 19.54 -1.40
C VAL A 20 11.53 18.55 -0.31
N PRO A 21 12.07 18.61 0.94
CA PRO A 21 11.62 17.72 2.02
C PRO A 21 10.20 17.92 2.53
N ASN A 22 9.51 18.94 2.06
CA ASN A 22 8.12 19.19 2.44
C ASN A 22 7.10 18.29 1.73
N ASP A 23 7.57 17.28 1.02
CA ASP A 23 6.70 16.25 0.51
C ASP A 23 6.12 15.45 1.67
N PRO A 24 4.81 15.51 1.94
CA PRO A 24 4.21 14.88 3.10
C PRO A 24 4.33 13.36 3.09
N ASP A 25 4.47 12.74 1.93
CA ASP A 25 4.64 11.29 1.83
C ASP A 25 6.05 10.84 2.25
N THR A 26 7.05 11.67 2.04
CA THR A 26 8.43 11.36 2.42
C THR A 26 8.67 11.62 3.91
N HIS A 27 8.02 12.61 4.45
CA HIS A 27 8.25 13.04 5.84
C HIS A 27 7.72 12.05 6.87
N GLU A 28 6.62 11.40 6.59
CA GLU A 28 6.01 10.41 7.48
C GLU A 28 6.86 9.14 7.65
N ASP A 29 7.63 8.79 6.62
CA ASP A 29 8.45 7.58 6.64
C ASP A 29 9.76 7.75 7.44
N PHE A 30 10.19 8.99 7.65
CA PHE A 30 11.41 9.32 8.40
C PHE A 30 11.20 9.69 9.87
N LEU A 31 9.97 9.90 10.27
CA LEU A 31 9.70 10.15 11.68
C LEU A 31 9.96 8.87 12.48
N PRO A 32 10.86 8.92 13.48
CA PRO A 32 10.98 7.80 14.39
C PRO A 32 9.66 7.67 15.14
N THR A 33 8.83 6.78 14.67
CA THR A 33 7.66 6.37 15.43
C THR A 33 8.18 5.79 16.73
N ASN A 34 7.98 6.51 17.82
CA ASN A 34 8.10 5.91 19.12
C ASN A 34 7.19 4.69 19.11
N LYS A 35 7.80 3.52 19.03
CA LYS A 35 7.10 2.27 19.24
C LYS A 35 6.55 2.30 20.65
N ILE A 36 5.38 2.88 20.80
CA ILE A 36 4.57 2.58 21.97
C ILE A 36 4.23 1.11 21.79
N GLN A 37 5.01 0.29 22.45
CA GLN A 37 4.71 -1.12 22.57
C GLN A 37 3.40 -1.20 23.36
N ASN A 38 2.29 -1.10 22.64
CA ASN A 38 1.04 -1.54 23.18
C ASN A 38 1.14 -3.04 23.31
N SER A 39 1.48 -3.44 24.50
CA SER A 39 1.52 -4.80 24.98
C SER A 39 0.12 -5.41 24.99
N GLY A 40 -0.43 -5.63 23.79
CA GLY A 40 -1.55 -6.53 23.59
C GLY A 40 -1.01 -7.86 23.04
N PRO A 41 -1.69 -8.97 23.24
CA PRO A 41 -1.24 -10.27 22.75
C PRO A 41 -1.19 -10.37 21.21
N THR A 42 -1.69 -9.37 20.50
CA THR A 42 -1.71 -9.35 19.05
C THR A 42 -0.91 -8.15 18.53
N THR A 43 0.19 -8.40 17.84
CA THR A 43 0.94 -7.33 17.21
C THR A 43 0.26 -6.88 15.92
N LEU A 44 0.55 -5.66 15.47
CA LEU A 44 0.01 -5.16 14.19
C LEU A 44 0.44 -6.05 13.02
N LYS A 45 1.61 -6.64 13.10
CA LYS A 45 2.09 -7.62 12.12
C LYS A 45 1.19 -8.86 12.11
N ASP A 46 0.77 -9.35 13.26
CA ASP A 46 -0.16 -10.48 13.37
C ASP A 46 -1.52 -10.14 12.75
N ILE A 47 -1.96 -8.89 12.90
CA ILE A 47 -3.20 -8.39 12.27
C ILE A 47 -3.08 -8.43 10.74
N VAL A 48 -1.96 -7.95 10.20
CA VAL A 48 -1.71 -8.01 8.74
C VAL A 48 -1.68 -9.46 8.27
N GLU A 49 -0.96 -10.31 8.96
CA GLU A 49 -0.88 -11.73 8.63
C GLU A 49 -2.24 -12.43 8.67
N LYS A 50 -3.05 -12.10 9.66
CA LYS A 50 -4.41 -12.60 9.78
C LYS A 50 -5.29 -12.11 8.62
N ASP A 51 -5.25 -10.81 8.33
CA ASP A 51 -6.03 -10.22 7.24
C ASP A 51 -5.74 -10.89 5.89
N VAL A 52 -4.46 -11.12 5.58
CA VAL A 52 -4.06 -11.73 4.31
C VAL A 52 -4.34 -13.23 4.25
N LYS A 53 -4.47 -13.90 5.38
CA LYS A 53 -4.88 -15.31 5.47
C LYS A 53 -6.39 -15.49 5.38
N GLU A 54 -7.15 -14.62 6.02
CA GLU A 54 -8.61 -14.69 6.05
C GLU A 54 -9.25 -14.24 4.73
N ASN A 55 -8.60 -13.32 4.03
CA ASN A 55 -9.09 -12.80 2.76
C ASN A 55 -8.23 -13.33 1.62
N HIS A 56 -8.85 -14.04 0.69
CA HIS A 56 -8.16 -14.53 -0.50
C HIS A 56 -7.58 -13.40 -1.34
N VAL A 57 -8.26 -12.24 -1.35
CA VAL A 57 -7.73 -11.00 -1.94
C VAL A 57 -7.84 -9.90 -0.89
N MET A 58 -6.73 -9.30 -0.54
CA MET A 58 -6.64 -8.22 0.43
C MET A 58 -5.95 -7.02 -0.20
N ILE A 59 -6.55 -5.84 -0.04
CA ILE A 59 -5.95 -4.58 -0.48
C ILE A 59 -5.78 -3.62 0.70
N TYR A 60 -4.58 -3.10 0.86
CA TYR A 60 -4.30 -1.95 1.72
C TYR A 60 -4.21 -0.72 0.85
N MET A 61 -5.11 0.23 1.05
CA MET A 61 -5.28 1.36 0.14
C MET A 61 -5.48 2.68 0.88
N LYS A 62 -5.32 3.76 0.16
CA LYS A 62 -5.68 5.10 0.62
C LYS A 62 -7.17 5.32 0.36
N GLY A 63 -7.96 5.34 1.43
CA GLY A 63 -9.41 5.38 1.38
C GLY A 63 -10.06 4.00 1.48
N VAL A 64 -11.26 3.89 0.97
CA VAL A 64 -12.04 2.64 0.92
C VAL A 64 -12.43 2.35 -0.53
N PRO A 65 -12.81 1.10 -0.86
CA PRO A 65 -13.16 0.74 -2.24
C PRO A 65 -14.26 1.60 -2.85
N GLU A 66 -15.22 2.04 -2.03
CA GLU A 66 -16.35 2.87 -2.44
C GLU A 66 -15.93 4.33 -2.67
N VAL A 67 -14.93 4.80 -1.91
CA VAL A 67 -14.40 6.18 -1.98
C VAL A 67 -12.88 6.16 -1.88
N PRO A 68 -12.18 5.78 -2.95
CA PRO A 68 -10.72 5.83 -2.98
C PRO A 68 -10.20 7.27 -2.85
N GLN A 69 -9.17 7.47 -2.03
CA GLN A 69 -8.54 8.77 -1.81
C GLN A 69 -7.31 9.00 -2.71
N CYS A 70 -6.98 8.04 -3.57
CA CYS A 70 -5.84 8.10 -4.46
C CYS A 70 -6.20 7.45 -5.80
N GLY A 71 -5.73 8.05 -6.91
CA GLY A 71 -5.96 7.52 -8.26
C GLY A 71 -5.41 6.10 -8.46
N PHE A 72 -4.27 5.80 -7.87
CA PHE A 72 -3.68 4.46 -7.93
C PHE A 72 -4.51 3.42 -7.15
N SER A 73 -5.05 3.80 -6.01
CA SER A 73 -5.97 2.95 -5.25
C SER A 73 -7.27 2.71 -6.01
N ALA A 74 -7.82 3.76 -6.63
CA ALA A 74 -9.02 3.65 -7.48
C ALA A 74 -8.81 2.70 -8.65
N LEU A 75 -7.66 2.78 -9.31
CA LEU A 75 -7.30 1.91 -10.42
C LEU A 75 -7.22 0.45 -9.99
N ALA A 76 -6.54 0.17 -8.88
CA ALA A 76 -6.41 -1.18 -8.35
C ALA A 76 -7.77 -1.79 -7.99
N VAL A 77 -8.62 -1.03 -7.29
CA VAL A 77 -9.97 -1.46 -6.94
C VAL A 77 -10.80 -1.76 -8.18
N LYS A 78 -10.77 -0.87 -9.17
CA LYS A 78 -11.50 -1.05 -10.43
C LYS A 78 -11.10 -2.35 -11.14
N VAL A 79 -9.82 -2.60 -11.26
CA VAL A 79 -9.32 -3.84 -11.87
C VAL A 79 -9.79 -5.08 -11.11
N LEU A 80 -9.70 -5.07 -9.78
CA LEU A 80 -10.15 -6.20 -8.96
C LEU A 80 -11.66 -6.43 -9.03
N GLN A 81 -12.45 -5.35 -9.12
CA GLN A 81 -13.91 -5.43 -9.23
C GLN A 81 -14.37 -6.11 -10.52
N GLU A 82 -13.61 -6.02 -11.61
CA GLU A 82 -13.95 -6.69 -12.87
C GLU A 82 -14.04 -8.21 -12.76
N TYR A 83 -13.38 -8.78 -11.77
CA TYR A 83 -13.36 -10.23 -11.54
C TYR A 83 -14.50 -10.75 -10.65
N ASN A 84 -15.30 -9.86 -10.07
CA ASN A 84 -16.44 -10.21 -9.18
C ASN A 84 -16.06 -11.17 -8.06
N ILE A 85 -14.95 -10.89 -7.37
CA ILE A 85 -14.49 -11.63 -6.20
C ILE A 85 -14.55 -10.76 -4.96
N PRO A 86 -14.81 -11.35 -3.79
CA PRO A 86 -14.75 -10.58 -2.55
C PRO A 86 -13.33 -10.12 -2.27
N VAL A 87 -13.18 -8.83 -2.03
CA VAL A 87 -11.90 -8.19 -1.73
C VAL A 87 -11.98 -7.60 -0.33
N GLY A 88 -11.12 -8.05 0.55
CA GLY A 88 -10.90 -7.40 1.85
C GLY A 88 -10.12 -6.11 1.64
N ALA A 89 -10.52 -5.04 2.30
CA ALA A 89 -9.86 -3.74 2.17
C ALA A 89 -9.66 -3.06 3.52
N ARG A 90 -8.51 -2.42 3.68
CA ARG A 90 -8.24 -1.54 4.81
C ARG A 90 -7.73 -0.19 4.37
N ASN A 91 -8.22 0.84 5.04
CA ASN A 91 -7.80 2.22 4.82
C ASN A 91 -6.59 2.55 5.69
N ILE A 92 -5.43 2.68 5.07
CA ILE A 92 -4.17 2.99 5.75
C ILE A 92 -4.05 4.46 6.18
N LEU A 93 -4.95 5.32 5.75
CA LEU A 93 -4.96 6.73 6.17
C LEU A 93 -5.51 6.93 7.58
N ARG A 94 -6.29 5.97 8.06
CA ARG A 94 -6.88 6.03 9.41
C ARG A 94 -5.98 5.44 10.49
N ASP A 95 -5.00 4.64 10.08
CA ASP A 95 -4.14 3.93 11.01
C ASP A 95 -2.70 3.95 10.47
N LEU A 96 -1.91 4.88 11.00
CA LEU A 96 -0.51 5.06 10.60
C LEU A 96 0.39 3.91 11.09
N GLU A 97 0.04 3.31 12.21
CA GLU A 97 0.76 2.16 12.72
C GLU A 97 0.54 0.94 11.83
N LEU A 98 -0.69 0.72 11.40
CA LEU A 98 -1.01 -0.31 10.41
C LEU A 98 -0.29 -0.06 9.08
N LYS A 99 -0.25 1.19 8.62
CA LYS A 99 0.50 1.59 7.42
C LYS A 99 1.97 1.15 7.50
N SER A 100 2.62 1.43 8.64
CA SER A 100 4.01 1.02 8.88
C SER A 100 4.16 -0.51 8.93
N ALA A 101 3.26 -1.19 9.64
CA ALA A 101 3.28 -2.64 9.76
C ALA A 101 3.12 -3.36 8.40
N VAL A 102 2.27 -2.84 7.52
CA VAL A 102 2.08 -3.38 6.16
C VAL A 102 3.34 -3.19 5.32
N LYS A 103 3.98 -2.02 5.38
CA LYS A 103 5.26 -1.78 4.69
C LYS A 103 6.35 -2.74 5.15
N ASP A 104 6.47 -2.94 6.46
CA ASP A 104 7.43 -3.87 7.04
C ASP A 104 7.15 -5.33 6.66
N PHE A 105 5.88 -5.69 6.59
CA PHE A 105 5.44 -7.04 6.22
C PHE A 105 5.74 -7.36 4.76
N SER A 106 5.42 -6.44 3.85
CA SER A 106 5.57 -6.63 2.41
C SER A 106 6.96 -6.26 1.88
N HIS A 107 7.75 -5.52 2.66
CA HIS A 107 8.97 -4.85 2.22
C HIS A 107 8.75 -3.93 1.01
N TRP A 108 7.59 -3.31 0.93
CA TRP A 108 7.18 -2.45 -0.16
C TRP A 108 6.78 -1.06 0.35
N PRO A 109 7.34 0.03 -0.23
CA PRO A 109 7.23 1.37 0.35
C PRO A 109 5.96 2.13 0.00
N THR A 110 5.21 1.71 -1.01
CA THR A 110 4.09 2.48 -1.57
C THR A 110 2.76 1.75 -1.45
N PHE A 111 1.67 2.50 -1.57
CA PHE A 111 0.31 1.99 -1.59
C PHE A 111 -0.40 2.39 -2.90
N PRO A 112 -1.39 1.62 -3.38
CA PRO A 112 -1.98 0.45 -2.72
C PRO A 112 -1.06 -0.76 -2.73
N GLN A 113 -1.31 -1.70 -1.79
CA GLN A 113 -0.65 -3.01 -1.74
C GLN A 113 -1.70 -4.11 -1.81
N ILE A 114 -1.50 -5.05 -2.71
CA ILE A 114 -2.44 -6.14 -2.95
C ILE A 114 -1.80 -7.48 -2.61
N PHE A 115 -2.54 -8.28 -1.86
CA PHE A 115 -2.18 -9.65 -1.48
C PHE A 115 -3.23 -10.60 -2.05
N ILE A 116 -2.79 -11.71 -2.63
CA ILE A 116 -3.65 -12.78 -3.15
C ILE A 116 -3.21 -14.09 -2.54
N ASN A 117 -4.15 -14.80 -1.90
CA ASN A 117 -3.90 -16.06 -1.19
C ASN A 117 -2.77 -15.96 -0.15
N GLY A 118 -2.67 -14.83 0.54
CA GLY A 118 -1.62 -14.58 1.54
C GLY A 118 -0.28 -14.14 0.97
N GLU A 119 -0.15 -14.07 -0.34
CA GLU A 119 1.07 -13.71 -1.05
C GLU A 119 1.02 -12.25 -1.51
N PHE A 120 2.10 -11.51 -1.28
CA PHE A 120 2.23 -10.14 -1.77
C PHE A 120 2.38 -10.14 -3.30
N VAL A 121 1.50 -9.43 -3.98
CA VAL A 121 1.52 -9.33 -5.45
C VAL A 121 2.19 -8.04 -5.91
N GLY A 122 1.79 -6.91 -5.36
CA GLY A 122 2.36 -5.61 -5.73
C GLY A 122 1.38 -4.46 -5.61
N GLY A 123 1.69 -3.36 -6.27
CA GLY A 123 0.88 -2.16 -6.33
C GLY A 123 -0.06 -2.14 -7.53
N SER A 124 -0.67 -0.97 -7.78
CA SER A 124 -1.61 -0.78 -8.89
C SER A 124 -1.01 -1.06 -10.26
N ASP A 125 0.25 -0.70 -10.48
CA ASP A 125 0.92 -0.93 -11.77
C ASP A 125 1.12 -2.41 -12.05
N ILE A 126 1.50 -3.16 -11.03
CA ILE A 126 1.69 -4.61 -11.12
C ILE A 126 0.35 -5.30 -11.42
N ILE A 127 -0.69 -4.95 -10.68
CA ILE A 127 -2.04 -5.49 -10.89
C ILE A 127 -2.56 -5.18 -12.30
N LEU A 128 -2.37 -3.95 -12.77
CA LEU A 128 -2.76 -3.56 -14.13
C LEU A 128 -2.00 -4.34 -15.20
N SER A 129 -0.71 -4.53 -15.01
CA SER A 129 0.13 -5.33 -15.91
C SER A 129 -0.34 -6.78 -15.96
N MET A 130 -0.55 -7.40 -14.80
CA MET A 130 -1.06 -8.78 -14.70
C MET A 130 -2.46 -8.94 -15.29
N HIS A 131 -3.31 -7.90 -15.17
CA HIS A 131 -4.62 -7.88 -15.81
C HIS A 131 -4.50 -7.90 -17.33
N LYS A 132 -3.61 -7.08 -17.89
CA LYS A 132 -3.37 -7.03 -19.34
C LYS A 132 -2.77 -8.32 -19.90
N ASN A 133 -1.90 -8.96 -19.14
CA ASN A 133 -1.24 -10.21 -19.53
C ASN A 133 -2.10 -11.46 -19.31
N GLY A 134 -3.20 -11.33 -18.57
CA GLY A 134 -4.05 -12.47 -18.21
C GLY A 134 -3.62 -13.24 -16.95
N GLU A 135 -2.44 -12.97 -16.41
CA GLU A 135 -1.92 -13.61 -15.18
C GLU A 135 -2.83 -13.40 -13.97
N LEU A 136 -3.42 -12.20 -13.86
CA LEU A 136 -4.33 -11.89 -12.77
C LEU A 136 -5.58 -12.78 -12.80
N LYS A 137 -6.09 -13.04 -13.99
CA LYS A 137 -7.24 -13.94 -14.19
C LYS A 137 -6.93 -15.36 -13.71
N GLU A 138 -5.75 -15.86 -14.00
CA GLU A 138 -5.31 -17.19 -13.58
C GLU A 138 -5.17 -17.28 -12.06
N LYS A 139 -4.48 -16.32 -11.44
CA LYS A 139 -4.36 -16.25 -9.97
C LYS A 139 -5.71 -16.15 -9.26
N LEU A 140 -6.64 -15.40 -9.81
CA LEU A 140 -7.98 -15.22 -9.24
C LEU A 140 -8.92 -16.38 -9.55
N ALA A 141 -8.66 -17.19 -10.58
CA ALA A 141 -9.39 -18.42 -10.83
C ALA A 141 -9.20 -19.43 -9.70
N ASP A 142 -8.00 -19.54 -9.16
CA ASP A 142 -7.72 -20.37 -8.00
C ASP A 142 -8.51 -19.93 -6.77
N VAL A 143 -8.63 -18.62 -6.56
CA VAL A 143 -9.46 -18.04 -5.49
C VAL A 143 -10.93 -18.45 -5.64
N LYS A 144 -11.49 -18.36 -6.84
CA LYS A 144 -12.88 -18.76 -7.10
C LYS A 144 -13.12 -20.25 -6.85
N ASN A 145 -12.18 -21.08 -7.22
CA ASN A 145 -12.27 -22.53 -7.00
C ASN A 145 -12.24 -22.89 -5.51
N GLN A 146 -11.40 -22.21 -4.74
CA GLN A 146 -11.32 -22.40 -3.29
C GLN A 146 -12.61 -21.97 -2.57
N GLN A 147 -13.25 -20.89 -3.01
CA GLN A 147 -14.53 -20.44 -2.45
C GLN A 147 -15.67 -21.41 -2.72
N ASN A 148 -15.73 -21.97 -3.92
CA ASN A 148 -16.74 -22.95 -4.27
C ASN A 148 -16.60 -24.25 -3.45
N SER A 149 -15.37 -24.63 -3.11
CA SER A 149 -15.09 -25.79 -2.27
C SER A 149 -15.51 -25.59 -0.82
N ALA A 150 -15.44 -24.34 -0.32
CA ALA A 150 -15.85 -24.01 1.05
C ALA A 150 -17.36 -23.87 1.20
N SER A 151 -18.10 -23.57 0.13
CA SER A 151 -19.56 -23.45 0.13
C SER A 151 -20.30 -24.77 0.04
N SER A 152 -19.60 -25.89 -0.20
CA SER A 152 -20.20 -27.21 -0.37
C SER A 152 -20.32 -28.05 0.90
N LYS A 153 -20.14 -27.42 2.06
CA LYS A 153 -20.30 -28.14 3.35
C LYS A 153 -21.50 -27.68 4.11
#